data_be42a97cf330b83b4be393600815d8dd
#
_entry.id   be42a97cf330b83b4be393600815d8dd
#
_cell.length_a   1.000
_cell.length_b   1.000
_cell.length_c   1.000
_cell.angle_alpha   90.00
_cell.angle_beta   90.00
_cell.angle_gamma   90.00
#
_symmetry.space_group_name_H-M   'P 1'
#
loop_
_entity.id
_entity.type
_entity.pdbx_description
1 polymer ?
#
loop_
_entity_poly.entity_id
_entity_poly.type
_entity_poly.pdbx_seq_one_letter_code
_entity_poly.pdbx_strand_id
1 'polypeptide(L)'
;MRIAVVLPRGCTFCPDKTNSMETVVRTLSAHSRLNRLVTLIADAGGPTPAGVQMVTVPAGLGRKARNAAVVDVLKKLSPDIVEYHQQLKAASELARQLPDAIHVLYRHTRIKPSRNLIERFRYGRRLSRFDRLVFVSRAAGEEFAMDYPRLAGRISSVCNPIESDAWRASPEQRENLILFSGRAMKDKGLDLFCTALADTLDRHPDWRGALMLGDWEKHQDWAAPQVQMLERFGDRVEIHKSASLDAVRAMTQRAAIAVTPSRVREALGLAALEAHAAGAALISSGRGGLREASGEYALYVDVEEAGSLTSAMMRLVENPGERLALAHGGQAYVERVHSPAARAAELDALREALVDKAFVTPKPTLRRRPLFGPAASLTRLQG
;
A
#
# COMPACT_ATOMS: atom_id res chain seq x y z
N MET A 1 4.62 -20.88 16.55
CA MET A 1 4.66 -20.10 15.30
C MET A 1 5.66 -18.95 15.43
N ARG A 2 6.57 -18.76 14.45
CA ARG A 2 7.53 -17.65 14.34
C ARG A 2 7.33 -17.01 12.98
N ILE A 3 7.23 -15.68 12.93
CA ILE A 3 6.94 -14.92 11.71
C ILE A 3 8.09 -13.98 11.43
N ALA A 4 8.71 -14.05 10.27
CA ALA A 4 9.71 -13.10 9.81
C ALA A 4 9.10 -12.20 8.71
N VAL A 5 9.15 -10.88 8.89
CA VAL A 5 8.69 -9.89 7.92
C VAL A 5 9.88 -9.20 7.29
N VAL A 6 10.15 -9.50 6.02
CA VAL A 6 11.31 -8.99 5.28
C VAL A 6 10.92 -7.75 4.47
N LEU A 7 11.45 -6.61 4.86
CA LEU A 7 11.26 -5.36 4.14
C LEU A 7 12.18 -5.27 2.90
N PRO A 8 11.81 -4.46 1.92
CA PRO A 8 12.66 -4.15 0.78
C PRO A 8 14.00 -3.53 1.17
N ARG A 9 14.97 -3.64 0.25
CA ARG A 9 16.24 -2.93 0.38
C ARG A 9 16.01 -1.42 0.45
N GLY A 10 16.66 -0.75 1.39
CA GLY A 10 16.55 0.69 1.64
C GLY A 10 15.48 1.07 2.66
N CYS A 11 14.70 0.11 3.19
CA CYS A 11 13.78 0.35 4.29
C CYS A 11 14.53 0.29 5.63
N THR A 12 14.51 1.38 6.38
CA THR A 12 15.28 1.55 7.63
C THR A 12 14.45 1.99 8.83
N PHE A 13 13.17 2.32 8.64
CA PHE A 13 12.31 2.98 9.63
C PHE A 13 12.86 4.32 10.15
N CYS A 14 13.74 4.98 9.38
CA CYS A 14 14.21 6.30 9.72
C CYS A 14 13.05 7.32 9.61
N PRO A 15 12.72 8.09 10.67
CA PRO A 15 11.58 9.00 10.68
C PRO A 15 11.58 9.99 9.50
N ASP A 16 12.74 10.55 9.16
CA ASP A 16 12.90 11.53 8.08
C ASP A 16 12.77 10.96 6.66
N LYS A 17 12.77 9.62 6.53
CA LYS A 17 12.74 8.91 5.23
C LYS A 17 11.70 7.79 5.18
N THR A 18 10.79 7.77 6.14
CA THR A 18 9.74 6.73 6.20
C THR A 18 8.82 6.83 4.99
N ASN A 19 8.62 5.73 4.31
CA ASN A 19 7.64 5.62 3.22
C ASN A 19 6.34 4.97 3.72
N SER A 20 5.28 5.12 2.93
CA SER A 20 3.94 4.60 3.27
C SER A 20 3.90 3.10 3.56
N MET A 21 4.74 2.30 2.91
CA MET A 21 4.82 0.86 3.16
C MET A 21 5.45 0.56 4.53
N GLU A 22 6.52 1.26 4.91
CA GLU A 22 7.14 1.12 6.25
C GLU A 22 6.12 1.48 7.34
N THR A 23 5.34 2.56 7.14
CA THR A 23 4.26 2.94 8.05
C THR A 23 3.24 1.82 8.18
N VAL A 24 2.73 1.25 7.08
CA VAL A 24 1.77 0.15 7.10
C VAL A 24 2.33 -1.08 7.83
N VAL A 25 3.57 -1.48 7.53
CA VAL A 25 4.20 -2.65 8.18
C VAL A 25 4.37 -2.42 9.68
N ARG A 26 4.85 -1.23 10.07
CA ARG A 26 4.99 -0.85 11.48
C ARG A 26 3.65 -0.92 12.19
N THR A 27 2.62 -0.27 11.66
CA THR A 27 1.29 -0.21 12.26
C THR A 27 0.66 -1.59 12.38
N LEU A 28 0.68 -2.42 11.33
CA LEU A 28 0.15 -3.78 11.39
C LEU A 28 0.90 -4.64 12.41
N SER A 29 2.23 -4.52 12.48
CA SER A 29 3.04 -5.32 13.42
C SER A 29 2.84 -4.90 14.87
N ALA A 30 2.73 -3.60 15.15
CA ALA A 30 2.52 -3.06 16.50
C ALA A 30 1.13 -3.44 17.07
N HIS A 31 0.10 -3.52 16.23
CA HIS A 31 -1.28 -3.84 16.64
C HIS A 31 -1.62 -5.33 16.47
N SER A 32 -0.71 -6.16 16.00
CA SER A 32 -0.89 -7.59 15.89
C SER A 32 -0.92 -8.24 17.29
N ARG A 33 -1.91 -9.11 17.55
CA ARG A 33 -1.90 -9.94 18.77
C ARG A 33 -0.76 -10.97 18.76
N LEU A 34 -0.18 -11.22 17.59
CA LEU A 34 0.98 -12.07 17.36
C LEU A 34 2.30 -11.29 17.40
N ASN A 35 2.33 -10.03 17.83
CA ASN A 35 3.48 -9.13 17.75
C ASN A 35 4.77 -9.71 18.33
N ARG A 36 4.65 -10.47 19.46
CA ARG A 36 5.79 -11.16 20.10
C ARG A 36 6.37 -12.30 19.26
N LEU A 37 5.65 -12.76 18.25
CA LEU A 37 6.04 -13.83 17.34
C LEU A 37 6.55 -13.26 16.00
N VAL A 38 6.41 -11.94 15.80
CA VAL A 38 6.79 -11.23 14.59
C VAL A 38 8.16 -10.60 14.76
N THR A 39 9.09 -10.88 13.85
CA THR A 39 10.40 -10.22 13.76
C THR A 39 10.51 -9.50 12.41
N LEU A 40 10.67 -8.17 12.46
CA LEU A 40 10.94 -7.37 11.26
C LEU A 40 12.42 -7.52 10.85
N ILE A 41 12.69 -7.61 9.56
CA ILE A 41 14.05 -7.60 9.01
C ILE A 41 14.16 -6.41 8.05
N ALA A 42 14.97 -5.42 8.43
CA ALA A 42 15.16 -4.15 7.72
C ALA A 42 16.64 -3.84 7.53
N ASP A 43 16.97 -2.83 6.73
CA ASP A 43 18.32 -2.31 6.62
C ASP A 43 18.64 -1.44 7.86
N ALA A 44 19.88 -1.47 8.33
CA ALA A 44 20.35 -0.62 9.42
C ALA A 44 20.26 0.87 9.05
N GLY A 45 20.00 1.74 10.02
CA GLY A 45 19.98 3.21 9.83
C GLY A 45 18.78 3.94 10.41
N GLY A 46 17.85 3.23 11.07
CA GLY A 46 16.75 3.82 11.82
C GLY A 46 16.48 3.10 13.13
N PRO A 47 15.61 3.65 13.99
CA PRO A 47 15.25 3.05 15.26
C PRO A 47 14.39 1.81 15.08
N THR A 48 14.42 0.94 16.07
CA THR A 48 13.41 -0.13 16.17
C THR A 48 12.05 0.49 16.51
N PRO A 49 11.00 0.25 15.71
CA PRO A 49 9.67 0.76 16.03
C PRO A 49 9.17 0.21 17.38
N ALA A 50 8.45 1.05 18.13
CA ALA A 50 7.91 0.66 19.42
C ALA A 50 6.97 -0.57 19.31
N GLY A 51 7.06 -1.48 20.27
CA GLY A 51 6.19 -2.65 20.36
C GLY A 51 6.47 -3.78 19.36
N VAL A 52 7.56 -3.71 18.57
CA VAL A 52 7.93 -4.77 17.62
C VAL A 52 9.36 -5.25 17.83
N GLN A 53 9.64 -6.49 17.44
CA GLN A 53 11.00 -7.04 17.39
C GLN A 53 11.60 -6.73 16.00
N MET A 54 12.84 -6.28 15.96
CA MET A 54 13.53 -6.01 14.70
C MET A 54 14.99 -6.51 14.72
N VAL A 55 15.39 -7.09 13.60
CA VAL A 55 16.78 -7.43 13.29
C VAL A 55 17.19 -6.65 12.05
N THR A 56 18.35 -6.00 12.11
CA THR A 56 18.86 -5.23 10.97
C THR A 56 19.95 -5.98 10.21
N VAL A 57 20.00 -5.75 8.89
CA VAL A 57 21.13 -6.13 8.04
C VAL A 57 21.89 -4.87 7.60
N PRO A 58 23.18 -4.96 7.25
CA PRO A 58 23.94 -3.78 6.84
C PRO A 58 23.28 -3.03 5.70
N ALA A 59 23.21 -1.69 5.84
CA ALA A 59 22.67 -0.81 4.80
C ALA A 59 23.63 -0.70 3.61
N GLY A 60 23.13 -0.22 2.46
CA GLY A 60 23.95 0.03 1.27
C GLY A 60 24.35 -1.22 0.47
N LEU A 61 24.06 -2.42 0.95
CA LEU A 61 24.40 -3.65 0.26
C LEU A 61 23.70 -3.78 -1.09
N GLY A 62 24.41 -4.31 -2.09
CA GLY A 62 23.81 -4.76 -3.32
C GLY A 62 22.84 -5.93 -3.08
N ARG A 63 21.88 -6.13 -4.02
CA ARG A 63 20.81 -7.15 -3.86
C ARG A 63 21.32 -8.55 -3.45
N LYS A 64 22.39 -9.04 -4.07
CA LYS A 64 22.90 -10.39 -3.78
C LYS A 64 23.48 -10.49 -2.35
N ALA A 65 24.31 -9.52 -1.95
CA ALA A 65 24.91 -9.49 -0.62
C ALA A 65 23.84 -9.30 0.47
N ARG A 66 22.87 -8.40 0.25
CA ARG A 66 21.74 -8.23 1.17
C ARG A 66 20.92 -9.50 1.31
N ASN A 67 20.61 -10.18 0.20
CA ASN A 67 19.86 -11.45 0.26
C ASN A 67 20.63 -12.50 1.06
N ALA A 68 21.98 -12.59 0.94
CA ALA A 68 22.78 -13.50 1.75
C ALA A 68 22.68 -13.17 3.25
N ALA A 69 22.84 -11.89 3.64
CA ALA A 69 22.68 -11.44 5.01
C ALA A 69 21.28 -11.74 5.58
N VAL A 70 20.22 -11.51 4.78
CA VAL A 70 18.84 -11.85 5.17
C VAL A 70 18.65 -13.35 5.35
N VAL A 71 19.24 -14.19 4.48
CA VAL A 71 19.19 -15.66 4.61
C VAL A 71 19.84 -16.13 5.91
N ASP A 72 20.98 -15.53 6.30
CA ASP A 72 21.67 -15.89 7.56
C ASP A 72 20.81 -15.56 8.77
N VAL A 73 20.13 -14.39 8.75
CA VAL A 73 19.15 -14.02 9.79
C VAL A 73 17.98 -15.02 9.82
N LEU A 74 17.37 -15.31 8.65
CA LEU A 74 16.23 -16.21 8.55
C LEU A 74 16.57 -17.65 9.00
N LYS A 75 17.77 -18.13 8.69
CA LYS A 75 18.23 -19.45 9.17
C LYS A 75 18.35 -19.51 10.69
N LYS A 76 18.83 -18.42 11.33
CA LYS A 76 18.91 -18.33 12.80
C LYS A 76 17.53 -18.24 13.45
N LEU A 77 16.61 -17.48 12.85
CA LEU A 77 15.24 -17.32 13.34
C LEU A 77 14.41 -18.61 13.14
N SER A 78 14.70 -19.40 12.10
CA SER A 78 13.94 -20.58 11.68
C SER A 78 12.42 -20.32 11.68
N PRO A 79 11.91 -19.33 10.89
CA PRO A 79 10.52 -18.93 10.91
C PRO A 79 9.60 -19.96 10.25
N ASP A 80 8.39 -20.10 10.77
CA ASP A 80 7.32 -20.89 10.14
C ASP A 80 6.72 -20.13 8.93
N ILE A 81 6.61 -18.77 9.04
CA ILE A 81 6.14 -17.90 7.97
C ILE A 81 7.21 -16.85 7.66
N VAL A 82 7.45 -16.61 6.38
CA VAL A 82 8.25 -15.48 5.88
C VAL A 82 7.37 -14.60 4.99
N GLU A 83 7.11 -13.39 5.44
CA GLU A 83 6.39 -12.36 4.68
C GLU A 83 7.39 -11.45 3.98
N TYR A 84 7.23 -11.27 2.69
CA TYR A 84 8.06 -10.39 1.87
C TYR A 84 7.21 -9.22 1.39
N HIS A 85 7.65 -8.00 1.65
CA HIS A 85 6.98 -6.82 1.13
C HIS A 85 7.60 -6.37 -0.18
N GLN A 86 6.80 -6.30 -1.26
CA GLN A 86 7.26 -5.87 -2.61
C GLN A 86 8.42 -6.74 -3.15
N GLN A 87 9.30 -6.16 -3.94
CA GLN A 87 10.57 -6.71 -4.49
C GLN A 87 10.53 -8.19 -4.90
N LEU A 88 9.58 -8.59 -5.75
CA LEU A 88 9.33 -9.97 -6.19
C LEU A 88 10.61 -10.77 -6.51
N LYS A 89 11.61 -10.15 -7.18
CA LYS A 89 12.83 -10.85 -7.57
C LYS A 89 13.65 -11.27 -6.36
N ALA A 90 13.88 -10.35 -5.42
CA ALA A 90 14.61 -10.63 -4.17
C ALA A 90 13.84 -11.63 -3.30
N ALA A 91 12.55 -11.42 -3.07
CA ALA A 91 11.67 -12.30 -2.33
C ALA A 91 11.68 -13.73 -2.89
N SER A 92 11.58 -13.89 -4.22
CA SER A 92 11.61 -15.19 -4.88
C SER A 92 12.99 -15.88 -4.80
N GLU A 93 14.09 -15.14 -4.68
CA GLU A 93 15.43 -15.69 -4.43
C GLU A 93 15.58 -16.18 -2.99
N LEU A 94 15.05 -15.42 -2.01
CA LEU A 94 15.03 -15.78 -0.59
C LEU A 94 14.16 -17.02 -0.34
N ALA A 95 12.94 -17.07 -0.89
CA ALA A 95 12.03 -18.20 -0.74
C ALA A 95 12.62 -19.54 -1.19
N ARG A 96 13.52 -19.53 -2.17
CA ARG A 96 14.24 -20.73 -2.60
C ARG A 96 15.23 -21.28 -1.58
N GLN A 97 15.70 -20.45 -0.67
CA GLN A 97 16.70 -20.82 0.33
C GLN A 97 16.10 -21.44 1.61
N LEU A 98 14.77 -21.30 1.76
CA LEU A 98 14.01 -21.75 2.93
C LEU A 98 12.80 -22.58 2.50
N PRO A 99 12.97 -23.76 1.92
CA PRO A 99 11.88 -24.53 1.31
C PRO A 99 10.81 -24.98 2.31
N ASP A 100 11.15 -25.09 3.58
CA ASP A 100 10.25 -25.59 4.63
C ASP A 100 9.34 -24.50 5.22
N ALA A 101 9.65 -23.21 5.01
CA ALA A 101 8.83 -22.12 5.48
C ALA A 101 7.61 -21.86 4.57
N ILE A 102 6.56 -21.28 5.13
CA ILE A 102 5.43 -20.72 4.39
C ILE A 102 5.84 -19.36 3.86
N HIS A 103 5.69 -19.13 2.54
CA HIS A 103 6.10 -17.89 1.90
C HIS A 103 4.90 -17.05 1.50
N VAL A 104 4.84 -15.82 2.01
CA VAL A 104 3.81 -14.82 1.71
C VAL A 104 4.44 -13.64 1.00
N LEU A 105 3.89 -13.22 -0.13
CA LEU A 105 4.28 -11.98 -0.80
C LEU A 105 3.20 -10.93 -0.62
N TYR A 106 3.51 -9.85 0.10
CA TYR A 106 2.61 -8.72 0.32
C TYR A 106 2.86 -7.62 -0.72
N ARG A 107 1.80 -7.19 -1.41
CA ARG A 107 1.85 -6.23 -2.52
C ARG A 107 1.15 -4.93 -2.17
N HIS A 108 1.93 -3.84 -2.02
CA HIS A 108 1.44 -2.49 -1.74
C HIS A 108 1.15 -1.67 -2.99
N THR A 109 1.59 -2.15 -4.15
CA THR A 109 1.35 -1.53 -5.45
C THR A 109 0.83 -2.55 -6.43
N ARG A 110 0.12 -2.10 -7.44
CA ARG A 110 -0.30 -2.95 -8.57
C ARG A 110 0.92 -3.60 -9.21
N ILE A 111 0.74 -4.81 -9.72
CA ILE A 111 1.72 -5.45 -10.58
C ILE A 111 1.51 -4.89 -11.99
N LYS A 112 2.56 -4.30 -12.56
CA LYS A 112 2.50 -3.81 -13.95
C LYS A 112 2.24 -4.99 -14.88
N PRO A 113 1.39 -4.80 -15.90
CA PRO A 113 1.18 -5.83 -16.93
C PRO A 113 2.51 -6.22 -17.56
N SER A 114 2.67 -7.51 -17.85
CA SER A 114 3.86 -8.01 -18.52
C SER A 114 3.89 -7.53 -19.97
N ARG A 115 5.05 -7.09 -20.44
CA ARG A 115 5.24 -6.55 -21.79
C ARG A 115 5.14 -7.62 -22.89
N ASN A 116 5.46 -8.88 -22.55
CA ASN A 116 5.44 -10.01 -23.48
C ASN A 116 5.26 -11.34 -22.74
N LEU A 117 5.02 -12.43 -23.48
CA LEU A 117 4.78 -13.78 -22.95
C LEU A 117 5.96 -14.32 -22.14
N ILE A 118 7.21 -14.00 -22.53
CA ILE A 118 8.42 -14.46 -21.83
C ILE A 118 8.47 -13.80 -20.44
N GLU A 119 8.23 -12.49 -20.38
CA GLU A 119 8.19 -11.77 -19.11
C GLU A 119 7.07 -12.31 -18.22
N ARG A 120 5.88 -12.53 -18.78
CA ARG A 120 4.73 -13.13 -18.08
C ARG A 120 5.07 -14.51 -17.50
N PHE A 121 5.70 -15.37 -18.29
CA PHE A 121 6.15 -16.69 -17.83
C PHE A 121 7.18 -16.56 -16.68
N ARG A 122 8.19 -15.70 -16.83
CA ARG A 122 9.23 -15.47 -15.80
C ARG A 122 8.63 -14.91 -14.51
N TYR A 123 7.68 -14.00 -14.60
CA TYR A 123 6.93 -13.47 -13.45
C TYR A 123 6.09 -14.58 -12.80
N GLY A 124 5.29 -15.29 -13.55
CA GLY A 124 4.47 -16.40 -13.07
C GLY A 124 5.30 -17.46 -12.33
N ARG A 125 6.48 -17.83 -12.89
CA ARG A 125 7.41 -18.76 -12.24
C ARG A 125 7.99 -18.24 -10.91
N ARG A 126 8.17 -16.92 -10.76
CA ARG A 126 8.58 -16.33 -9.47
C ARG A 126 7.43 -16.29 -8.48
N LEU A 127 6.25 -15.91 -8.95
CA LEU A 127 5.04 -15.81 -8.14
C LEU A 127 4.57 -17.18 -7.63
N SER A 128 4.77 -18.27 -8.38
CA SER A 128 4.38 -19.62 -7.98
C SER A 128 5.15 -20.17 -6.77
N ARG A 129 6.21 -19.48 -6.32
CA ARG A 129 6.98 -19.84 -5.13
C ARG A 129 6.33 -19.40 -3.82
N PHE A 130 5.34 -18.55 -3.89
CA PHE A 130 4.64 -18.06 -2.71
C PHE A 130 3.39 -18.89 -2.46
N ASP A 131 3.19 -19.26 -1.22
CA ASP A 131 2.00 -20.00 -0.76
C ASP A 131 0.79 -19.09 -0.73
N ARG A 132 1.01 -17.76 -0.49
CA ARG A 132 -0.01 -16.73 -0.50
C ARG A 132 0.51 -15.42 -1.11
N LEU A 133 -0.36 -14.75 -1.83
CA LEU A 133 -0.16 -13.41 -2.39
C LEU A 133 -1.18 -12.48 -1.74
N VAL A 134 -0.72 -11.52 -0.94
CA VAL A 134 -1.58 -10.58 -0.22
C VAL A 134 -1.55 -9.24 -0.93
N PHE A 135 -2.71 -8.70 -1.23
CA PHE A 135 -2.89 -7.39 -1.85
C PHE A 135 -3.52 -6.41 -0.85
N VAL A 136 -3.27 -5.12 -1.04
CA VAL A 136 -3.83 -4.05 -0.18
C VAL A 136 -5.29 -3.71 -0.49
N SER A 137 -5.89 -4.39 -1.45
CA SER A 137 -7.33 -4.34 -1.74
C SER A 137 -7.75 -5.59 -2.51
N ARG A 138 -9.03 -5.92 -2.44
CA ARG A 138 -9.64 -6.97 -3.23
C ARG A 138 -9.57 -6.64 -4.72
N ALA A 139 -9.86 -5.38 -5.09
CA ALA A 139 -9.78 -4.91 -6.47
C ALA A 139 -8.39 -5.13 -7.09
N ALA A 140 -7.30 -4.89 -6.33
CA ALA A 140 -5.94 -5.16 -6.81
C ALA A 140 -5.66 -6.67 -6.96
N GLY A 141 -6.20 -7.50 -6.06
CA GLY A 141 -6.12 -8.96 -6.16
C GLY A 141 -6.90 -9.52 -7.35
N GLU A 142 -8.10 -9.04 -7.60
CA GLU A 142 -8.95 -9.44 -8.73
C GLU A 142 -8.30 -9.06 -10.07
N GLU A 143 -7.76 -7.85 -10.18
CA GLU A 143 -7.03 -7.42 -11.37
C GLU A 143 -5.80 -8.32 -11.61
N PHE A 144 -5.07 -8.66 -10.56
CA PHE A 144 -3.97 -9.60 -10.67
C PHE A 144 -4.43 -11.00 -11.10
N ALA A 145 -5.59 -11.48 -10.63
CA ALA A 145 -6.14 -12.78 -10.99
C ALA A 145 -6.48 -12.88 -12.49
N MET A 146 -6.88 -11.78 -13.12
CA MET A 146 -7.11 -11.73 -14.57
C MET A 146 -5.82 -11.98 -15.36
N ASP A 147 -4.69 -11.44 -14.89
CA ASP A 147 -3.39 -11.66 -15.52
C ASP A 147 -2.79 -13.04 -15.21
N TYR A 148 -3.05 -13.57 -14.01
CA TYR A 148 -2.48 -14.83 -13.52
C TYR A 148 -3.54 -15.77 -12.94
N PRO A 149 -4.50 -16.27 -13.74
CA PRO A 149 -5.66 -17.04 -13.25
C PRO A 149 -5.28 -18.32 -12.49
N ARG A 150 -4.14 -18.94 -12.84
CA ARG A 150 -3.61 -20.13 -12.13
C ARG A 150 -3.20 -19.85 -10.68
N LEU A 151 -3.02 -18.59 -10.31
CA LEU A 151 -2.66 -18.15 -8.96
C LEU A 151 -3.85 -17.59 -8.18
N ALA A 152 -5.05 -17.51 -8.77
CA ALA A 152 -6.24 -16.95 -8.14
C ALA A 152 -6.55 -17.56 -6.76
N GLY A 153 -6.41 -18.89 -6.61
CA GLY A 153 -6.62 -19.58 -5.33
C GLY A 153 -5.59 -19.26 -4.23
N ARG A 154 -4.54 -18.50 -4.56
CA ARG A 154 -3.50 -18.06 -3.60
C ARG A 154 -3.62 -16.58 -3.24
N ILE A 155 -4.64 -15.89 -3.71
CA ILE A 155 -4.84 -14.47 -3.44
C ILE A 155 -5.59 -14.28 -2.12
N SER A 156 -5.16 -13.30 -1.35
CA SER A 156 -5.87 -12.70 -0.23
C SER A 156 -5.72 -11.19 -0.30
N SER A 157 -6.58 -10.47 0.38
CA SER A 157 -6.45 -9.03 0.54
C SER A 157 -6.47 -8.67 2.02
N VAL A 158 -5.63 -7.70 2.40
CA VAL A 158 -5.66 -7.03 3.70
C VAL A 158 -5.43 -5.56 3.42
N CYS A 159 -6.45 -4.74 3.63
CA CYS A 159 -6.37 -3.31 3.36
C CYS A 159 -5.36 -2.62 4.29
N ASN A 160 -4.79 -1.49 3.83
CA ASN A 160 -3.92 -0.71 4.69
C ASN A 160 -4.70 -0.15 5.87
N PRO A 161 -4.08 -0.14 7.08
CA PRO A 161 -4.60 0.58 8.23
C PRO A 161 -4.37 2.09 8.11
N ILE A 162 -5.12 2.86 8.89
CA ILE A 162 -4.83 4.25 9.17
C ILE A 162 -4.95 4.53 10.67
N GLU A 163 -3.97 5.22 11.23
CA GLU A 163 -3.98 5.72 12.61
C GLU A 163 -4.86 6.97 12.67
N SER A 164 -6.19 6.79 12.72
CA SER A 164 -7.17 7.87 12.56
C SER A 164 -6.99 9.01 13.56
N ASP A 165 -6.57 8.72 14.80
CA ASP A 165 -6.40 9.75 15.84
C ASP A 165 -5.40 10.83 15.45
N ALA A 166 -4.35 10.45 14.70
CA ALA A 166 -3.35 11.41 14.20
C ALA A 166 -3.92 12.39 13.15
N TRP A 167 -4.97 11.99 12.44
CA TRP A 167 -5.61 12.76 11.38
C TRP A 167 -6.88 13.48 11.82
N ARG A 168 -7.49 13.02 12.93
CA ARG A 168 -8.82 13.44 13.37
C ARG A 168 -8.95 14.94 13.51
N ALA A 169 -10.02 15.49 12.93
CA ALA A 169 -10.54 16.81 13.23
C ALA A 169 -12.07 16.81 13.02
N SER A 170 -12.79 17.79 13.60
CA SER A 170 -14.26 17.86 13.54
C SER A 170 -14.75 18.18 12.13
N PRO A 171 -15.67 17.41 11.52
CA PRO A 171 -16.27 17.74 10.24
C PRO A 171 -16.98 19.11 10.18
N GLU A 172 -17.48 19.59 11.32
CA GLU A 172 -18.19 20.88 11.44
C GLU A 172 -17.25 22.10 11.41
N GLN A 173 -15.98 21.89 11.81
CA GLN A 173 -15.02 22.98 11.98
C GLN A 173 -14.01 22.97 10.82
N ARG A 174 -14.48 23.21 9.60
CA ARG A 174 -13.67 23.21 8.38
C ARG A 174 -13.65 24.58 7.73
N GLU A 175 -12.51 24.87 7.09
CA GLU A 175 -12.43 25.99 6.17
C GLU A 175 -13.17 25.65 4.87
N ASN A 176 -13.70 26.64 4.18
CA ASN A 176 -14.19 26.49 2.80
C ASN A 176 -13.00 26.21 1.87
N LEU A 177 -12.39 25.03 2.02
CA LEU A 177 -11.15 24.63 1.38
C LEU A 177 -11.32 23.30 0.63
N ILE A 178 -10.95 23.30 -0.66
CA ILE A 178 -10.91 22.12 -1.51
C ILE A 178 -9.47 21.67 -1.67
N LEU A 179 -9.18 20.42 -1.31
CA LEU A 179 -7.83 19.87 -1.24
C LEU A 179 -7.58 18.79 -2.29
N PHE A 180 -6.44 18.90 -2.98
CA PHE A 180 -5.78 17.80 -3.67
C PHE A 180 -4.53 17.38 -2.88
N SER A 181 -4.40 16.08 -2.56
CA SER A 181 -3.19 15.51 -1.98
C SER A 181 -2.73 14.30 -2.80
N GLY A 182 -1.56 14.39 -3.41
CA GLY A 182 -1.05 13.32 -4.24
C GLY A 182 0.22 13.68 -5.00
N ARG A 183 0.79 12.70 -5.71
CA ARG A 183 1.93 12.96 -6.58
C ARG A 183 1.53 13.90 -7.73
N ALA A 184 2.44 14.79 -8.12
CA ALA A 184 2.24 15.78 -9.19
C ALA A 184 2.22 15.13 -10.59
N MET A 185 1.29 14.20 -10.86
CA MET A 185 1.27 13.35 -12.05
C MET A 185 -0.10 13.35 -12.73
N LYS A 186 -0.09 13.14 -14.04
CA LYS A 186 -1.30 12.96 -14.86
C LYS A 186 -2.17 11.81 -14.36
N ASP A 187 -1.53 10.69 -13.97
CA ASP A 187 -2.22 9.50 -13.45
C ASP A 187 -3.06 9.78 -12.21
N LYS A 188 -2.69 10.81 -11.41
CA LYS A 188 -3.42 11.25 -10.23
C LYS A 188 -4.51 12.26 -10.54
N GLY A 189 -4.63 12.72 -11.79
CA GLY A 189 -5.66 13.65 -12.23
C GLY A 189 -5.44 15.08 -11.76
N LEU A 190 -4.16 15.50 -11.57
CA LEU A 190 -3.83 16.86 -11.14
C LEU A 190 -4.40 17.92 -12.11
N ASP A 191 -4.29 17.70 -13.42
CA ASP A 191 -4.87 18.57 -14.44
C ASP A 191 -6.39 18.68 -14.34
N LEU A 192 -7.08 17.57 -14.11
CA LEU A 192 -8.54 17.57 -13.89
C LEU A 192 -8.92 18.37 -12.65
N PHE A 193 -8.15 18.17 -11.56
CA PHE A 193 -8.35 18.93 -10.34
C PHE A 193 -8.15 20.42 -10.55
N CYS A 194 -7.05 20.82 -11.19
CA CYS A 194 -6.76 22.24 -11.43
C CYS A 194 -7.86 22.94 -12.25
N THR A 195 -8.34 22.27 -13.31
CA THR A 195 -9.45 22.80 -14.13
C THR A 195 -10.74 22.92 -13.31
N ALA A 196 -11.14 21.86 -12.61
CA ALA A 196 -12.37 21.87 -11.82
C ALA A 196 -12.31 22.85 -10.63
N LEU A 197 -11.14 22.99 -10.00
CA LEU A 197 -10.94 23.97 -8.95
C LEU A 197 -11.07 25.40 -9.49
N ALA A 198 -10.45 25.70 -10.63
CA ALA A 198 -10.53 27.03 -11.24
C ALA A 198 -11.98 27.42 -11.52
N ASP A 199 -12.75 26.53 -12.18
CA ASP A 199 -14.17 26.75 -12.47
C ASP A 199 -15.01 26.96 -11.20
N THR A 200 -14.68 26.22 -10.14
CA THR A 200 -15.38 26.33 -8.84
C THR A 200 -15.06 27.65 -8.15
N LEU A 201 -13.79 28.05 -8.10
CA LEU A 201 -13.35 29.28 -7.46
C LEU A 201 -13.84 30.54 -8.19
N ASP A 202 -14.05 30.48 -9.50
CA ASP A 202 -14.65 31.60 -10.26
C ASP A 202 -16.10 31.87 -9.84
N ARG A 203 -16.83 30.82 -9.44
CA ARG A 203 -18.25 30.94 -9.04
C ARG A 203 -18.45 31.11 -7.53
N HIS A 204 -17.47 30.65 -6.72
CA HIS A 204 -17.54 30.68 -5.26
C HIS A 204 -16.34 31.43 -4.68
N PRO A 205 -16.43 32.80 -4.57
CA PRO A 205 -15.30 33.61 -4.13
C PRO A 205 -14.92 33.42 -2.66
N ASP A 206 -15.79 32.87 -1.83
CA ASP A 206 -15.59 32.52 -0.42
C ASP A 206 -14.86 31.17 -0.23
N TRP A 207 -14.58 30.42 -1.31
CA TRP A 207 -13.84 29.16 -1.28
C TRP A 207 -12.38 29.35 -1.67
N ARG A 208 -11.55 28.42 -1.17
CA ARG A 208 -10.10 28.36 -1.38
C ARG A 208 -9.70 26.99 -1.91
N GLY A 209 -8.53 26.92 -2.49
CA GLY A 209 -7.93 25.65 -2.95
C GLY A 209 -6.61 25.38 -2.27
N ALA A 210 -6.27 24.09 -2.08
CA ALA A 210 -4.94 23.66 -1.65
C ALA A 210 -4.45 22.46 -2.44
N LEU A 211 -3.17 22.46 -2.79
CA LEU A 211 -2.50 21.38 -3.49
C LEU A 211 -1.27 20.92 -2.70
N MET A 212 -1.30 19.69 -2.23
CA MET A 212 -0.17 19.02 -1.57
C MET A 212 0.48 18.07 -2.57
N LEU A 213 1.53 18.53 -3.25
CA LEU A 213 2.12 17.88 -4.42
C LEU A 213 3.36 17.08 -4.05
N GLY A 214 3.26 15.75 -4.00
CA GLY A 214 4.41 14.86 -3.81
C GLY A 214 5.19 14.62 -5.10
N ASP A 215 6.46 14.22 -4.96
CA ASP A 215 7.39 13.91 -6.06
C ASP A 215 7.50 15.08 -7.09
N TRP A 216 7.38 16.32 -6.64
CA TRP A 216 7.35 17.49 -7.53
C TRP A 216 8.56 17.53 -8.47
N GLU A 217 9.78 17.34 -7.94
CA GLU A 217 11.03 17.45 -8.69
C GLU A 217 11.13 16.44 -9.85
N LYS A 218 10.40 15.33 -9.75
CA LYS A 218 10.36 14.30 -10.79
C LYS A 218 9.35 14.58 -11.90
N HIS A 219 8.37 15.44 -11.62
CA HIS A 219 7.21 15.64 -12.51
C HIS A 219 6.95 17.11 -12.85
N GLN A 220 7.79 18.05 -12.40
CA GLN A 220 7.59 19.48 -12.52
C GLN A 220 7.38 19.94 -13.96
N ASP A 221 8.09 19.36 -14.94
CA ASP A 221 7.97 19.77 -16.33
C ASP A 221 6.53 19.59 -16.87
N TRP A 222 5.84 18.55 -16.41
CA TRP A 222 4.45 18.31 -16.75
C TRP A 222 3.48 19.04 -15.80
N ALA A 223 3.81 19.11 -14.52
CA ALA A 223 2.90 19.61 -13.49
C ALA A 223 2.84 21.15 -13.45
N ALA A 224 3.96 21.85 -13.73
CA ALA A 224 4.02 23.29 -13.62
C ALA A 224 2.97 24.03 -14.49
N PRO A 225 2.75 23.71 -15.78
CA PRO A 225 1.69 24.34 -16.56
C PRO A 225 0.28 24.08 -15.99
N GLN A 226 0.06 22.94 -15.33
CA GLN A 226 -1.24 22.60 -14.74
C GLN A 226 -1.57 23.51 -13.54
N VAL A 227 -0.59 23.76 -12.68
CA VAL A 227 -0.80 24.58 -11.50
C VAL A 227 -0.73 26.08 -11.80
N GLN A 228 -0.03 26.49 -12.86
CA GLN A 228 0.11 27.88 -13.28
C GLN A 228 -1.23 28.55 -13.56
N MET A 229 -2.22 27.82 -14.08
CA MET A 229 -3.56 28.32 -14.31
C MET A 229 -4.27 28.81 -13.04
N LEU A 230 -3.81 28.37 -11.86
CA LEU A 230 -4.38 28.74 -10.57
C LEU A 230 -3.73 30.01 -9.97
N GLU A 231 -2.61 30.49 -10.51
CA GLU A 231 -1.90 31.68 -10.00
C GLU A 231 -2.78 32.94 -10.01
N ARG A 232 -3.75 33.01 -10.93
CA ARG A 232 -4.72 34.12 -11.00
C ARG A 232 -5.60 34.29 -9.76
N PHE A 233 -5.68 33.24 -8.92
CA PHE A 233 -6.46 33.28 -7.69
C PHE A 233 -5.68 33.83 -6.48
N GLY A 234 -4.36 34.08 -6.62
CA GLY A 234 -3.50 34.62 -5.56
C GLY A 234 -3.58 33.82 -4.28
N ASP A 235 -3.78 34.50 -3.16
CA ASP A 235 -3.82 33.89 -1.82
C ASP A 235 -5.00 32.92 -1.57
N ARG A 236 -5.91 32.80 -2.54
CA ARG A 236 -7.00 31.82 -2.47
C ARG A 236 -6.55 30.42 -2.83
N VAL A 237 -5.33 30.22 -3.35
CA VAL A 237 -4.81 28.89 -3.68
C VAL A 237 -3.43 28.68 -3.08
N GLU A 238 -3.32 27.71 -2.20
CA GLU A 238 -2.06 27.31 -1.56
C GLU A 238 -1.44 26.11 -2.32
N ILE A 239 -0.20 26.24 -2.79
CA ILE A 239 0.51 25.16 -3.52
C ILE A 239 1.77 24.79 -2.76
N HIS A 240 1.77 23.56 -2.21
CA HIS A 240 2.88 23.02 -1.45
C HIS A 240 3.57 21.89 -2.24
N LYS A 241 4.85 22.08 -2.56
CA LYS A 241 5.67 21.17 -3.34
C LYS A 241 6.53 20.32 -2.42
N SER A 242 6.47 19.00 -2.55
CA SER A 242 7.25 18.03 -1.75
C SER A 242 7.14 18.26 -0.23
N ALA A 243 5.92 18.57 0.24
CA ALA A 243 5.65 18.88 1.64
C ALA A 243 5.84 17.65 2.56
N SER A 244 6.15 17.90 3.82
CA SER A 244 6.24 16.85 4.84
C SER A 244 4.87 16.22 5.13
N LEU A 245 4.85 15.02 5.69
CA LEU A 245 3.60 14.36 6.09
C LEU A 245 2.81 15.19 7.11
N ASP A 246 3.49 15.90 8.01
CA ASP A 246 2.83 16.76 9.00
C ASP A 246 2.15 17.97 8.35
N ALA A 247 2.76 18.55 7.31
CA ALA A 247 2.14 19.62 6.54
C ALA A 247 0.92 19.09 5.75
N VAL A 248 1.01 17.89 5.16
CA VAL A 248 -0.12 17.23 4.49
C VAL A 248 -1.27 17.00 5.48
N ARG A 249 -0.95 16.49 6.67
CA ARG A 249 -1.94 16.25 7.73
C ARG A 249 -2.63 17.53 8.16
N ALA A 250 -1.88 18.58 8.49
CA ALA A 250 -2.43 19.87 8.90
C ALA A 250 -3.34 20.45 7.83
N MET A 251 -2.97 20.38 6.55
CA MET A 251 -3.79 20.85 5.44
C MET A 251 -5.07 20.02 5.29
N THR A 252 -4.97 18.70 5.41
CA THR A 252 -6.14 17.81 5.30
C THR A 252 -7.12 18.03 6.45
N GLN A 253 -6.62 18.37 7.65
CA GLN A 253 -7.44 18.72 8.81
C GLN A 253 -8.17 20.06 8.65
N ARG A 254 -7.76 20.96 7.77
CA ARG A 254 -8.43 22.23 7.45
C ARG A 254 -9.51 22.07 6.37
N ALA A 255 -9.32 21.15 5.42
CA ALA A 255 -10.13 21.02 4.24
C ALA A 255 -11.56 20.52 4.51
N ALA A 256 -12.57 21.19 3.95
CA ALA A 256 -13.95 20.70 3.95
C ALA A 256 -14.17 19.61 2.88
N ILE A 257 -13.49 19.71 1.75
CA ILE A 257 -13.60 18.78 0.63
C ILE A 257 -12.20 18.31 0.25
N ALA A 258 -12.00 17.00 0.14
CA ALA A 258 -10.82 16.39 -0.45
C ALA A 258 -11.18 15.71 -1.78
N VAL A 259 -10.20 15.65 -2.71
CA VAL A 259 -10.45 15.14 -4.06
C VAL A 259 -9.38 14.16 -4.47
N THR A 260 -9.78 12.96 -4.89
CA THR A 260 -8.90 11.90 -5.40
C THR A 260 -9.33 11.49 -6.83
N PRO A 261 -8.99 12.31 -7.84
CA PRO A 261 -9.50 12.15 -9.21
C PRO A 261 -8.58 11.24 -10.06
N SER A 262 -8.03 10.18 -9.47
CA SER A 262 -7.08 9.29 -10.14
C SER A 262 -7.66 8.69 -11.42
N ARG A 263 -6.93 8.84 -12.54
CA ARG A 263 -7.25 8.19 -13.81
C ARG A 263 -6.91 6.71 -13.79
N VAL A 264 -5.91 6.31 -13.03
CA VAL A 264 -5.50 4.91 -12.90
C VAL A 264 -6.25 4.22 -11.78
N ARG A 265 -6.34 2.89 -11.88
CA ARG A 265 -6.86 2.07 -10.77
C ARG A 265 -5.85 2.13 -9.62
N GLU A 266 -6.24 2.67 -8.48
CA GLU A 266 -5.38 2.72 -7.29
C GLU A 266 -5.24 1.33 -6.64
N ALA A 267 -4.11 1.09 -5.99
CA ALA A 267 -3.96 -0.15 -5.22
C ALA A 267 -4.90 -0.17 -4.01
N LEU A 268 -4.99 0.95 -3.27
CA LEU A 268 -6.02 1.21 -2.26
C LEU A 268 -6.41 2.70 -2.27
N GLY A 269 -5.46 3.62 -2.07
CA GLY A 269 -5.70 5.07 -2.00
C GLY A 269 -5.54 5.61 -0.58
N LEU A 270 -4.28 5.75 -0.10
CA LEU A 270 -4.02 6.29 1.24
C LEU A 270 -4.56 7.71 1.41
N ALA A 271 -4.46 8.58 0.40
CA ALA A 271 -5.02 9.92 0.46
C ALA A 271 -6.54 9.95 0.71
N ALA A 272 -7.27 8.93 0.24
CA ALA A 272 -8.69 8.79 0.55
C ALA A 272 -8.92 8.40 2.02
N LEU A 273 -8.11 7.47 2.57
CA LEU A 273 -8.17 7.12 4.00
C LEU A 273 -7.81 8.32 4.87
N GLU A 274 -6.78 9.09 4.50
CA GLU A 274 -6.32 10.30 5.18
C GLU A 274 -7.41 11.37 5.20
N ALA A 275 -8.07 11.61 4.07
CA ALA A 275 -9.20 12.56 3.96
C ALA A 275 -10.37 12.16 4.86
N HIS A 276 -10.79 10.90 4.83
CA HIS A 276 -11.85 10.38 5.71
C HIS A 276 -11.48 10.46 7.18
N ALA A 277 -10.27 10.02 7.57
CA ALA A 277 -9.81 10.09 8.96
C ALA A 277 -9.77 11.54 9.46
N ALA A 278 -9.40 12.47 8.60
CA ALA A 278 -9.46 13.89 8.92
C ALA A 278 -10.88 14.46 8.97
N GLY A 279 -11.90 13.78 8.49
CA GLY A 279 -13.28 14.26 8.46
C GLY A 279 -13.55 15.25 7.33
N ALA A 280 -12.86 15.15 6.19
CA ALA A 280 -13.19 15.85 4.97
C ALA A 280 -14.19 15.04 4.12
N ALA A 281 -15.13 15.72 3.47
CA ALA A 281 -15.96 15.08 2.44
C ALA A 281 -15.10 14.71 1.23
N LEU A 282 -15.23 13.49 0.72
CA LEU A 282 -14.38 13.01 -0.36
C LEU A 282 -15.12 12.96 -1.70
N ILE A 283 -14.50 13.54 -2.73
CA ILE A 283 -14.84 13.30 -4.14
C ILE A 283 -13.79 12.34 -4.70
N SER A 284 -14.22 11.24 -5.29
CA SER A 284 -13.32 10.18 -5.73
C SER A 284 -13.69 9.62 -7.09
N SER A 285 -12.70 9.25 -7.90
CA SER A 285 -12.94 8.48 -9.12
C SER A 285 -13.43 7.05 -8.86
N GLY A 286 -13.28 6.54 -7.63
CA GLY A 286 -13.66 5.18 -7.28
C GLY A 286 -12.89 4.08 -8.03
N ARG A 287 -11.78 4.39 -8.71
CA ARG A 287 -11.03 3.45 -9.54
C ARG A 287 -10.12 2.54 -8.72
N GLY A 288 -10.24 1.24 -8.93
CA GLY A 288 -9.47 0.22 -8.20
C GLY A 288 -9.87 0.15 -6.72
N GLY A 289 -8.90 0.19 -5.81
CA GLY A 289 -9.11 0.11 -4.37
C GLY A 289 -9.75 1.33 -3.72
N LEU A 290 -9.94 2.46 -4.44
CA LEU A 290 -10.57 3.67 -3.88
C LEU A 290 -11.98 3.41 -3.34
N ARG A 291 -12.73 2.49 -3.95
CA ARG A 291 -14.04 2.11 -3.41
C ARG A 291 -13.94 1.34 -2.09
N GLU A 292 -12.89 0.54 -1.92
CA GLU A 292 -12.65 -0.16 -0.66
C GLU A 292 -12.12 0.79 0.43
N ALA A 293 -11.37 1.83 0.04
CA ALA A 293 -10.92 2.87 0.95
C ALA A 293 -12.07 3.73 1.50
N SER A 294 -13.15 3.88 0.75
CA SER A 294 -14.20 4.88 1.04
C SER A 294 -15.61 4.27 1.25
N GLY A 295 -15.84 3.01 0.87
CA GLY A 295 -17.19 2.42 0.91
C GLY A 295 -18.19 3.22 0.10
N GLU A 296 -19.29 3.58 0.72
CA GLU A 296 -20.35 4.44 0.16
C GLU A 296 -20.21 5.94 0.52
N TYR A 297 -19.17 6.29 1.29
CA TYR A 297 -19.00 7.62 1.88
C TYR A 297 -18.15 8.59 1.05
N ALA A 298 -18.10 8.40 -0.26
CA ALA A 298 -17.51 9.34 -1.20
C ALA A 298 -18.51 9.69 -2.32
N LEU A 299 -18.44 10.92 -2.80
CA LEU A 299 -19.12 11.28 -4.03
C LEU A 299 -18.29 10.79 -5.22
N TYR A 300 -18.75 9.72 -5.86
CA TYR A 300 -18.04 9.08 -6.97
C TYR A 300 -18.32 9.78 -8.30
N VAL A 301 -17.25 10.02 -9.08
CA VAL A 301 -17.32 10.66 -10.39
C VAL A 301 -16.61 9.84 -11.46
N ASP A 302 -17.10 9.89 -12.69
CA ASP A 302 -16.33 9.43 -13.83
C ASP A 302 -15.41 10.55 -14.33
N VAL A 303 -14.12 10.39 -14.10
CA VAL A 303 -13.10 11.38 -14.46
C VAL A 303 -12.82 11.46 -15.97
N GLU A 304 -13.38 10.55 -16.77
CA GLU A 304 -13.32 10.64 -18.23
C GLU A 304 -14.51 11.45 -18.80
N GLU A 305 -15.53 11.70 -18.01
CA GLU A 305 -16.66 12.56 -18.39
C GLU A 305 -16.31 14.01 -18.13
N ALA A 306 -16.33 14.83 -19.19
CA ALA A 306 -16.00 16.25 -19.11
C ALA A 306 -16.96 16.99 -18.16
N GLY A 307 -16.41 17.79 -17.25
CA GLY A 307 -17.19 18.57 -16.29
C GLY A 307 -17.74 17.81 -15.09
N SER A 308 -17.64 16.45 -15.07
CA SER A 308 -18.16 15.66 -13.94
C SER A 308 -17.51 16.03 -12.61
N LEU A 309 -16.20 16.28 -12.60
CA LEU A 309 -15.47 16.69 -11.41
C LEU A 309 -15.86 18.09 -10.95
N THR A 310 -15.99 19.04 -11.88
CA THR A 310 -16.47 20.40 -11.60
C THR A 310 -17.87 20.37 -10.99
N SER A 311 -18.79 19.62 -11.59
CA SER A 311 -20.16 19.46 -11.08
C SER A 311 -20.20 18.85 -9.68
N ALA A 312 -19.34 17.88 -9.39
CA ALA A 312 -19.24 17.27 -8.06
C ALA A 312 -18.67 18.25 -7.02
N MET A 313 -17.66 19.05 -7.37
CA MET A 313 -17.13 20.08 -6.49
C MET A 313 -18.21 21.12 -6.16
N MET A 314 -18.91 21.66 -7.16
CA MET A 314 -20.00 22.61 -6.97
C MET A 314 -21.12 22.02 -6.11
N ARG A 315 -21.52 20.77 -6.36
CA ARG A 315 -22.53 20.08 -5.57
C ARG A 315 -22.19 20.06 -4.09
N LEU A 316 -20.95 19.71 -3.70
CA LEU A 316 -20.55 19.69 -2.29
C LEU A 316 -20.29 21.09 -1.71
N VAL A 317 -19.89 22.06 -2.52
CA VAL A 317 -19.78 23.46 -2.13
C VAL A 317 -21.16 24.02 -1.76
N GLU A 318 -22.17 23.77 -2.60
CA GLU A 318 -23.53 24.30 -2.47
C GLU A 318 -24.43 23.54 -1.49
N ASN A 319 -24.05 22.28 -1.14
CA ASN A 319 -24.84 21.42 -0.27
C ASN A 319 -24.09 21.03 1.01
N PRO A 320 -24.04 21.92 2.02
CA PRO A 320 -23.34 21.67 3.27
C PRO A 320 -23.86 20.45 4.05
N GLY A 321 -25.16 20.15 3.95
CA GLY A 321 -25.75 18.97 4.59
C GLY A 321 -25.21 17.65 4.00
N GLU A 322 -25.14 17.54 2.66
CA GLU A 322 -24.57 16.37 2.00
C GLU A 322 -23.06 16.25 2.29
N ARG A 323 -22.34 17.37 2.23
CA ARG A 323 -20.92 17.43 2.55
C ARG A 323 -20.65 16.92 3.96
N LEU A 324 -21.41 17.37 4.97
CA LEU A 324 -21.27 16.89 6.35
C LEU A 324 -21.63 15.42 6.50
N ALA A 325 -22.68 14.94 5.85
CA ALA A 325 -23.08 13.53 5.90
C ALA A 325 -21.97 12.62 5.36
N LEU A 326 -21.35 12.98 4.22
CA LEU A 326 -20.21 12.23 3.66
C LEU A 326 -18.99 12.29 4.57
N ALA A 327 -18.69 13.43 5.17
CA ALA A 327 -17.56 13.62 6.08
C ALA A 327 -17.69 12.75 7.33
N HIS A 328 -18.83 12.79 8.02
CA HIS A 328 -19.11 11.95 9.19
C HIS A 328 -19.12 10.47 8.87
N GLY A 329 -19.84 10.09 7.82
CA GLY A 329 -19.91 8.68 7.39
C GLY A 329 -18.54 8.13 7.02
N GLY A 330 -17.74 8.91 6.29
CA GLY A 330 -16.38 8.52 5.91
C GLY A 330 -15.44 8.37 7.10
N GLN A 331 -15.49 9.31 8.07
CA GLN A 331 -14.70 9.24 9.29
C GLN A 331 -15.05 8.00 10.11
N ALA A 332 -16.33 7.76 10.37
CA ALA A 332 -16.79 6.57 11.09
C ALA A 332 -16.45 5.26 10.34
N TYR A 333 -16.50 5.28 9.01
CA TYR A 333 -16.14 4.13 8.19
C TYR A 333 -14.67 3.74 8.35
N VAL A 334 -13.73 4.68 8.22
CA VAL A 334 -12.30 4.34 8.32
C VAL A 334 -11.91 3.96 9.74
N GLU A 335 -12.51 4.55 10.76
CA GLU A 335 -12.29 4.15 12.15
C GLU A 335 -12.72 2.71 12.42
N ARG A 336 -13.82 2.29 11.84
CA ARG A 336 -14.33 0.92 11.99
C ARG A 336 -13.59 -0.07 11.10
N VAL A 337 -13.44 0.25 9.81
CA VAL A 337 -12.98 -0.70 8.79
C VAL A 337 -11.47 -0.69 8.63
N HIS A 338 -10.84 0.48 8.69
CA HIS A 338 -9.40 0.65 8.44
C HIS A 338 -8.59 0.92 9.72
N SER A 339 -9.18 0.70 10.91
CA SER A 339 -8.41 0.83 12.15
C SER A 339 -7.23 -0.13 12.18
N PRO A 340 -6.11 0.25 12.83
CA PRO A 340 -4.95 -0.60 13.01
C PRO A 340 -5.29 -1.98 13.59
N ALA A 341 -6.14 -2.01 14.61
CA ALA A 341 -6.56 -3.25 15.26
C ALA A 341 -7.35 -4.18 14.33
N ALA A 342 -8.31 -3.64 13.55
CA ALA A 342 -9.11 -4.42 12.61
C ALA A 342 -8.23 -5.03 11.50
N ARG A 343 -7.33 -4.25 10.93
CA ARG A 343 -6.44 -4.73 9.85
C ARG A 343 -5.37 -5.69 10.33
N ALA A 344 -4.82 -5.47 11.54
CA ALA A 344 -3.90 -6.41 12.17
C ALA A 344 -4.58 -7.75 12.49
N ALA A 345 -5.81 -7.71 13.02
CA ALA A 345 -6.58 -8.93 13.31
C ALA A 345 -6.87 -9.75 12.04
N GLU A 346 -7.18 -9.10 10.91
CA GLU A 346 -7.38 -9.77 9.63
C GLU A 346 -6.09 -10.44 9.13
N LEU A 347 -4.95 -9.76 9.25
CA LEU A 347 -3.64 -10.31 8.89
C LEU A 347 -3.27 -11.48 9.81
N ASP A 348 -3.53 -11.39 11.11
CA ASP A 348 -3.25 -12.45 12.07
C ASP A 348 -4.10 -13.71 11.79
N ALA A 349 -5.38 -13.53 11.49
CA ALA A 349 -6.24 -14.65 11.09
C ALA A 349 -5.73 -15.34 9.81
N LEU A 350 -5.24 -14.58 8.84
CA LEU A 350 -4.61 -15.12 7.63
C LEU A 350 -3.35 -15.94 7.97
N ARG A 351 -2.49 -15.43 8.87
CA ARG A 351 -1.25 -16.10 9.32
C ARG A 351 -1.55 -17.44 9.99
N GLU A 352 -2.53 -17.46 10.89
CA GLU A 352 -2.96 -18.68 11.58
C GLU A 352 -3.54 -19.70 10.61
N ALA A 353 -4.45 -19.31 9.74
CA ALA A 353 -5.03 -20.19 8.74
C ALA A 353 -3.99 -20.81 7.79
N LEU A 354 -2.89 -20.09 7.50
CA LEU A 354 -1.80 -20.63 6.70
C LEU A 354 -0.99 -21.70 7.43
N VAL A 355 -0.75 -21.51 8.72
CA VAL A 355 -0.04 -22.49 9.56
C VAL A 355 -0.89 -23.73 9.76
N ASP A 356 -2.17 -23.59 10.12
CA ASP A 356 -3.09 -24.70 10.33
C ASP A 356 -3.23 -25.55 9.07
N LYS A 357 -3.34 -24.93 7.89
CA LYS A 357 -3.37 -25.63 6.62
C LYS A 357 -2.08 -26.40 6.33
N ALA A 358 -0.92 -25.87 6.70
CA ALA A 358 0.37 -26.52 6.51
C ALA A 358 0.52 -27.74 7.42
N PHE A 359 -0.04 -27.72 8.63
CA PHE A 359 -0.08 -28.89 9.51
C PHE A 359 -0.98 -30.00 8.98
N VAL A 360 -2.13 -29.67 8.39
CA VAL A 360 -3.09 -30.64 7.82
C VAL A 360 -2.58 -31.22 6.47
N THR A 361 -1.89 -30.41 5.68
CA THR A 361 -1.35 -30.83 4.37
C THR A 361 0.12 -30.43 4.28
N PRO A 362 1.04 -31.21 4.88
CA PRO A 362 2.46 -30.89 4.86
C PRO A 362 2.97 -30.84 3.42
N LYS A 363 3.81 -29.85 3.12
CA LYS A 363 4.48 -29.77 1.81
C LYS A 363 5.22 -31.08 1.57
N PRO A 364 5.07 -31.70 0.38
CA PRO A 364 5.88 -32.85 0.06
C PRO A 364 7.36 -32.44 0.12
N THR A 365 8.06 -32.86 1.15
CA THR A 365 9.50 -32.70 1.23
C THR A 365 10.08 -33.38 0.01
N LEU A 366 10.77 -32.65 -0.86
CA LEU A 366 11.60 -33.19 -1.89
C LEU A 366 12.69 -33.98 -1.17
N ARG A 367 12.42 -35.28 -0.87
CA ARG A 367 13.45 -36.21 -0.44
C ARG A 367 14.54 -36.12 -1.51
N ARG A 368 15.70 -35.58 -1.14
CA ARG A 368 16.90 -35.71 -1.95
C ARG A 368 17.10 -37.23 -2.13
N ARG A 369 16.85 -37.74 -3.32
CA ARG A 369 17.35 -39.03 -3.71
C ARG A 369 18.87 -38.98 -3.51
N PRO A 370 19.50 -39.87 -2.72
CA PRO A 370 20.95 -39.95 -2.65
C PRO A 370 21.45 -40.18 -4.07
N LEU A 371 22.38 -39.36 -4.54
CA LEU A 371 23.00 -39.45 -5.87
C LEU A 371 23.90 -40.67 -6.04
N PHE A 372 24.07 -41.48 -5.03
CA PHE A 372 24.87 -42.72 -5.06
C PHE A 372 24.06 -43.84 -4.41
N GLY A 373 23.61 -44.79 -5.25
CA GLY A 373 23.21 -46.12 -4.78
C GLY A 373 24.45 -46.87 -4.26
N PRO A 374 24.29 -47.81 -3.31
CA PRO A 374 25.42 -48.62 -2.84
C PRO A 374 26.04 -49.39 -4.01
N ALA A 375 27.38 -49.32 -4.12
CA ALA A 375 28.14 -50.07 -5.07
C ALA A 375 27.83 -51.57 -4.88
N ALA A 376 27.36 -52.22 -5.95
CA ALA A 376 27.17 -53.66 -5.97
C ALA A 376 28.54 -54.33 -5.80
N SER A 377 28.74 -55.01 -4.68
CA SER A 377 29.88 -55.88 -4.45
C SER A 377 29.82 -57.06 -5.42
N LEU A 378 30.76 -57.09 -6.37
CA LEU A 378 31.03 -58.23 -7.20
C LEU A 378 31.73 -59.33 -6.32
N THR A 379 30.94 -60.24 -5.81
CA THR A 379 31.52 -61.54 -5.23
C THR A 379 31.84 -62.45 -6.39
N ARG A 380 33.12 -62.70 -6.55
CA ARG A 380 33.64 -63.79 -7.43
C ARG A 380 33.12 -65.11 -6.91
N LEU A 381 32.43 -65.84 -7.77
CA LEU A 381 32.32 -67.31 -7.63
C LEU A 381 33.53 -67.96 -8.34
N GLN A 382 34.40 -68.54 -7.57
CA GLN A 382 35.23 -69.60 -8.02
C GLN A 382 34.53 -70.95 -7.67
N GLY A 383 34.48 -71.84 -8.60
CA GLY A 383 33.95 -73.18 -8.51
C GLY A 383 33.65 -73.71 -9.90
#